data_85ce738eb010d9537ab19274baee6cf7
#
_entry.id   85ce738eb010d9537ab19274baee6cf7
#
_cell.length_a   1.000
_cell.length_b   1.000
_cell.length_c   1.000
_cell.angle_alpha   90.00
_cell.angle_beta   90.00
_cell.angle_gamma   90.00
#
_symmetry.space_group_name_H-M   'P 1'
#
loop_
_entity.id
_entity.type
_entity.pdbx_description
1 polymer ?
#
loop_
_entity_poly.entity_id
_entity_poly.type
_entity_poly.pdbx_seq_one_letter_code
_entity_poly.pdbx_strand_id
1 'polypeptide(L)'
;MFKKKKYTVIRQAISKDLASFVANYFMMQKQVYDTCRNARYFSPFENILGYYESKDDQIPNTYCAYSDIAMETLLLKCQPEMEKVTGLKLYPAYTYARIYKKGDELKRHKDRFSCEISTTMNLVHIHYL
;
A
#
# COMPACT_ATOMS: atom_id res chain seq x y z
N MET A 1 -2.75 -23.20 9.48
CA MET A 1 -1.50 -22.49 9.83
C MET A 1 -1.78 -21.12 10.45
N PHE A 2 -2.61 -20.28 9.85
CA PHE A 2 -2.95 -18.96 10.41
C PHE A 2 -3.51 -19.00 11.82
N LYS A 3 -4.49 -19.87 12.09
CA LYS A 3 -5.12 -20.00 13.43
C LYS A 3 -4.11 -20.28 14.54
N LYS A 4 -3.06 -21.04 14.23
CA LYS A 4 -2.02 -21.42 15.19
C LYS A 4 -0.94 -20.37 15.34
N LYS A 5 -0.41 -19.87 14.23
CA LYS A 5 0.73 -18.93 14.20
C LYS A 5 0.33 -17.46 14.21
N LYS A 6 -0.92 -17.15 13.91
CA LYS A 6 -1.46 -15.79 13.75
C LYS A 6 -0.86 -15.00 12.58
N TYR A 7 -0.14 -15.67 11.70
CA TYR A 7 0.32 -15.13 10.43
C TYR A 7 0.44 -16.23 9.39
N THR A 8 0.44 -15.84 8.13
CA THR A 8 0.74 -16.71 7.01
C THR A 8 1.40 -15.90 5.90
N VAL A 9 2.13 -16.59 5.03
CA VAL A 9 2.76 -15.99 3.86
C VAL A 9 2.17 -16.64 2.62
N ILE A 10 1.65 -15.82 1.72
CA ILE A 10 1.13 -16.26 0.43
C ILE A 10 2.14 -15.82 -0.63
N ARG A 11 2.77 -16.78 -1.28
CA ARG A 11 3.67 -16.48 -2.39
C ARG A 11 2.83 -16.24 -3.65
N GLN A 12 3.10 -15.12 -4.30
CA GLN A 12 2.42 -14.74 -5.54
C GLN A 12 0.89 -14.72 -5.40
N ALA A 13 0.39 -13.92 -4.44
CA ALA A 13 -1.04 -13.73 -4.22
C ALA A 13 -1.77 -13.14 -5.44
N ILE A 14 -1.05 -12.40 -6.28
CA ILE A 14 -1.52 -11.90 -7.57
C ILE A 14 -0.51 -12.25 -8.67
N SER A 15 -0.91 -12.16 -9.94
CA SER A 15 0.00 -12.41 -11.05
C SER A 15 1.11 -11.34 -11.09
N LYS A 16 2.26 -11.71 -11.67
CA LYS A 16 3.36 -10.78 -11.88
C LYS A 16 2.97 -9.61 -12.78
N ASP A 17 2.15 -9.87 -13.80
CA ASP A 17 1.66 -8.82 -14.70
C ASP A 17 0.79 -7.83 -13.96
N LEU A 18 -0.13 -8.29 -13.12
CA LEU A 18 -0.95 -7.40 -12.31
C LEU A 18 -0.10 -6.60 -11.31
N ALA A 19 0.85 -7.24 -10.65
CA ALA A 19 1.76 -6.57 -9.72
C ALA A 19 2.55 -5.47 -10.42
N SER A 20 3.11 -5.74 -11.60
CA SER A 20 3.83 -4.76 -12.40
C SER A 20 2.92 -3.61 -12.85
N PHE A 21 1.72 -3.93 -13.30
CA PHE A 21 0.75 -2.89 -13.70
C PHE A 21 0.42 -1.95 -12.55
N VAL A 22 0.11 -2.50 -11.38
CA VAL A 22 -0.24 -1.70 -10.20
C VAL A 22 0.98 -0.89 -9.71
N ALA A 23 2.18 -1.48 -9.71
CA ALA A 23 3.40 -0.76 -9.36
C ALA A 23 3.65 0.42 -10.31
N ASN A 24 3.54 0.19 -11.61
CA ASN A 24 3.71 1.25 -12.63
C ASN A 24 2.63 2.33 -12.50
N TYR A 25 1.39 1.94 -12.25
CA TYR A 25 0.31 2.87 -11.94
C TYR A 25 0.68 3.80 -10.79
N PHE A 26 1.17 3.25 -9.68
CA PHE A 26 1.47 4.04 -8.49
C PHE A 26 2.70 4.94 -8.70
N MET A 27 3.72 4.45 -9.41
CA MET A 27 4.87 5.27 -9.80
C MET A 27 4.47 6.42 -10.73
N MET A 28 3.56 6.17 -11.68
CA MET A 28 3.03 7.20 -12.56
C MET A 28 2.21 8.23 -11.78
N GLN A 29 1.40 7.79 -10.83
CA GLN A 29 0.64 8.68 -9.96
C GLN A 29 1.56 9.62 -9.18
N LYS A 30 2.67 9.11 -8.64
CA LYS A 30 3.70 9.91 -7.98
C LYS A 30 4.27 10.97 -8.93
N GLN A 31 4.60 10.57 -10.16
CA GLN A 31 5.15 11.48 -11.15
C GLN A 31 4.18 12.60 -11.52
N VAL A 32 2.90 12.27 -11.70
CA VAL A 32 1.83 13.26 -11.95
C VAL A 32 1.70 14.19 -10.75
N TYR A 33 1.65 13.64 -9.54
CA TYR A 33 1.59 14.43 -8.31
C TYR A 33 2.76 15.42 -8.23
N ASP A 34 3.98 14.95 -8.39
CA ASP A 34 5.18 15.79 -8.29
C ASP A 34 5.15 16.92 -9.33
N THR A 35 4.78 16.61 -10.56
CA THR A 35 4.69 17.60 -11.66
C THR A 35 3.62 18.64 -11.39
N CYS A 36 2.41 18.21 -11.02
CA CYS A 36 1.29 19.13 -10.80
C CYS A 36 1.49 19.99 -9.55
N ARG A 37 2.10 19.44 -8.50
CA ARG A 37 2.41 20.20 -7.30
C ARG A 37 3.46 21.27 -7.58
N ASN A 38 4.52 20.94 -8.28
CA ASN A 38 5.57 21.89 -8.64
C ASN A 38 5.06 23.00 -9.55
N ALA A 39 4.13 22.67 -10.44
CA ALA A 39 3.47 23.62 -11.34
C ALA A 39 2.30 24.38 -10.67
N ARG A 40 1.96 24.03 -9.42
CA ARG A 40 0.84 24.62 -8.65
C ARG A 40 -0.52 24.49 -9.37
N TYR A 41 -0.77 23.35 -10.00
CA TYR A 41 -2.03 23.09 -10.71
C TYR A 41 -3.16 22.70 -9.77
N PHE A 42 -2.87 22.33 -8.52
CA PHE A 42 -3.90 22.01 -7.52
C PHE A 42 -3.50 22.56 -6.14
N SER A 43 -4.48 22.60 -5.25
CA SER A 43 -4.29 23.03 -3.87
C SER A 43 -3.28 22.13 -3.14
N PRO A 44 -2.41 22.69 -2.28
CA PRO A 44 -1.52 21.89 -1.44
C PRO A 44 -2.26 20.98 -0.45
N PHE A 45 -3.57 21.19 -0.24
CA PHE A 45 -4.41 20.36 0.60
C PHE A 45 -5.07 19.21 -0.16
N GLU A 46 -4.94 19.16 -1.48
CA GLU A 46 -5.45 18.08 -2.30
C GLU A 46 -4.60 16.82 -2.10
N ASN A 47 -5.24 15.68 -1.83
CA ASN A 47 -4.56 14.41 -1.58
C ASN A 47 -5.12 13.23 -2.38
N ILE A 48 -5.97 13.47 -3.37
CA ILE A 48 -6.51 12.41 -4.25
C ILE A 48 -5.39 11.69 -4.99
N LEU A 49 -4.34 12.42 -5.39
CA LEU A 49 -3.17 11.86 -6.07
C LEU A 49 -2.05 11.43 -5.11
N GLY A 50 -2.39 11.18 -3.86
CA GLY A 50 -1.39 10.87 -2.85
C GLY A 50 -0.79 12.11 -2.20
N TYR A 51 0.19 11.89 -1.36
CA TYR A 51 0.81 12.99 -0.59
C TYR A 51 2.14 12.55 0.01
N TYR A 52 2.90 13.55 0.50
CA TYR A 52 4.08 13.34 1.34
C TYR A 52 3.75 13.81 2.75
N GLU A 53 3.98 12.95 3.73
CA GLU A 53 3.76 13.28 5.15
C GLU A 53 5.10 13.41 5.87
N SER A 54 5.48 14.64 6.18
CA SER A 54 6.75 14.92 6.85
C SER A 54 6.75 14.52 8.33
N LYS A 55 5.56 14.44 8.93
CA LYS A 55 5.38 14.10 10.35
C LYS A 55 4.91 12.67 10.56
N ASP A 56 5.03 11.81 9.56
CA ASP A 56 4.69 10.40 9.69
C ASP A 56 5.60 9.76 10.75
N ASP A 57 5.00 9.23 11.80
CA ASP A 57 5.71 8.58 12.89
C ASP A 57 6.43 7.30 12.45
N GLN A 58 5.97 6.69 11.36
CA GLN A 58 6.56 5.46 10.84
C GLN A 58 7.69 5.76 9.87
N ILE A 59 7.40 6.38 8.74
CA ILE A 59 8.39 6.65 7.70
C ILE A 59 8.13 8.05 7.12
N PRO A 60 8.83 9.07 7.58
CA PRO A 60 8.61 10.43 7.10
C PRO A 60 9.09 10.63 5.65
N ASN A 61 8.46 11.59 4.97
CA ASN A 61 8.86 12.05 3.64
C ASN A 61 8.84 10.98 2.54
N THR A 62 7.96 10.01 2.65
CA THR A 62 7.68 9.05 1.57
C THR A 62 6.40 9.41 0.85
N TYR A 63 6.37 9.16 -0.46
CA TYR A 63 5.12 9.27 -1.21
C TYR A 63 4.19 8.13 -0.82
N CYS A 64 2.96 8.48 -0.48
CA CYS A 64 1.96 7.51 -0.04
C CYS A 64 0.56 7.92 -0.51
N ALA A 65 -0.35 6.96 -0.49
CA ALA A 65 -1.76 7.18 -0.79
C ALA A 65 -2.63 6.33 0.13
N TYR A 66 -3.62 6.99 0.73
CA TYR A 66 -4.63 6.35 1.56
C TYR A 66 -5.88 6.12 0.72
N SER A 67 -6.37 4.88 0.72
CA SER A 67 -7.61 4.50 0.03
C SER A 67 -7.66 4.91 -1.45
N ASP A 68 -6.54 4.76 -2.14
CA ASP A 68 -6.48 4.94 -3.59
C ASP A 68 -7.42 3.93 -4.27
N ILE A 69 -8.18 4.38 -5.28
CA ILE A 69 -9.23 3.58 -5.91
C ILE A 69 -8.67 2.28 -6.50
N ALA A 70 -7.52 2.33 -7.15
CA ALA A 70 -6.91 1.12 -7.72
C ALA A 70 -6.46 0.16 -6.60
N MET A 71 -5.93 0.68 -5.51
CA MET A 71 -5.51 -0.13 -4.35
C MET A 71 -6.72 -0.73 -3.63
N GLU A 72 -7.81 0.01 -3.49
CA GLU A 72 -9.07 -0.53 -2.94
C GLU A 72 -9.63 -1.65 -3.82
N THR A 73 -9.51 -1.50 -5.14
CA THR A 73 -9.89 -2.55 -6.10
C THR A 73 -9.01 -3.79 -5.93
N LEU A 74 -7.71 -3.59 -5.70
CA LEU A 74 -6.78 -4.69 -5.42
C LEU A 74 -7.14 -5.40 -4.11
N LEU A 75 -7.52 -4.66 -3.09
CA LEU A 75 -7.98 -5.23 -1.82
C LEU A 75 -9.18 -6.16 -2.02
N LEU A 76 -10.17 -5.73 -2.80
CA LEU A 76 -11.33 -6.56 -3.13
C LEU A 76 -10.93 -7.83 -3.87
N LYS A 77 -9.96 -7.73 -4.78
CA LYS A 77 -9.44 -8.90 -5.50
C LYS A 77 -8.75 -9.88 -4.56
N CYS A 78 -8.03 -9.40 -3.56
CA CYS A 78 -7.29 -10.25 -2.61
C CYS A 78 -8.16 -10.82 -1.49
N GLN A 79 -9.35 -10.26 -1.25
CA GLN A 79 -10.22 -10.67 -0.15
C GLN A 79 -10.54 -12.16 -0.13
N PRO A 80 -10.94 -12.82 -1.24
CA PRO A 80 -11.24 -14.25 -1.22
C PRO A 80 -10.05 -15.11 -0.75
N GLU A 81 -8.84 -14.75 -1.18
CA GLU A 81 -7.63 -15.48 -0.78
C GLU A 81 -7.32 -15.25 0.70
N MET A 82 -7.49 -14.04 1.20
CA MET A 82 -7.32 -13.74 2.62
C MET A 82 -8.34 -14.49 3.47
N GLU A 83 -9.60 -14.57 3.05
CA GLU A 83 -10.63 -15.33 3.74
C GLU A 83 -10.31 -16.83 3.75
N LYS A 84 -9.81 -17.34 2.63
CA LYS A 84 -9.40 -18.75 2.51
C LYS A 84 -8.28 -19.12 3.49
N VAL A 85 -7.22 -18.31 3.57
CA VAL A 85 -6.06 -18.63 4.40
C VAL A 85 -6.31 -18.36 5.89
N THR A 86 -7.19 -17.43 6.23
CA THR A 86 -7.53 -17.12 7.63
C THR A 86 -8.66 -18.00 8.16
N GLY A 87 -9.54 -18.46 7.29
CA GLY A 87 -10.78 -19.14 7.66
C GLY A 87 -11.82 -18.21 8.25
N LEU A 88 -11.69 -16.91 8.03
CA LEU A 88 -12.57 -15.87 8.56
C LEU A 88 -13.34 -15.21 7.44
N LYS A 89 -14.53 -14.72 7.75
CA LYS A 89 -15.24 -13.79 6.90
C LYS A 89 -14.69 -12.39 7.19
N LEU A 90 -14.20 -11.71 6.14
CA LEU A 90 -13.53 -10.42 6.27
C LEU A 90 -14.34 -9.32 5.59
N TYR A 91 -14.22 -8.13 6.12
CA TYR A 91 -14.78 -6.92 5.53
C TYR A 91 -13.63 -5.97 5.21
N PRO A 92 -13.55 -5.43 3.99
CA PRO A 92 -12.48 -4.51 3.63
C PRO A 92 -12.60 -3.22 4.45
N ALA A 93 -11.49 -2.79 5.05
CA ALA A 93 -11.43 -1.55 5.80
C ALA A 93 -10.83 -0.43 4.92
N TYR A 94 -9.54 -0.53 4.59
CA TYR A 94 -8.88 0.45 3.73
C TYR A 94 -7.56 -0.11 3.22
N THR A 95 -6.96 0.60 2.28
CA THR A 95 -5.60 0.35 1.80
C THR A 95 -4.70 1.53 2.06
N TYR A 96 -3.42 1.24 2.17
CA TYR A 96 -2.38 2.24 2.29
C TYR A 96 -1.20 1.82 1.41
N ALA A 97 -0.84 2.66 0.44
CA ALA A 97 0.26 2.40 -0.47
C ALA A 97 1.41 3.37 -0.19
N ARG A 98 2.64 2.90 -0.27
CA ARG A 98 3.83 3.68 0.01
C ARG A 98 4.97 3.29 -0.90
N ILE A 99 5.76 4.27 -1.33
CA ILE A 99 7.03 4.04 -2.02
C ILE A 99 8.16 4.24 -1.03
N TYR A 100 8.80 3.13 -0.65
CA TYR A 100 9.97 3.18 0.21
C TYR A 100 11.18 3.64 -0.59
N LYS A 101 12.00 4.49 0.00
CA LYS A 101 13.29 4.88 -0.55
C LYS A 101 14.42 4.27 0.27
N LYS A 102 15.60 4.24 -0.29
CA LYS A 102 16.79 3.69 0.40
C LYS A 102 16.96 4.33 1.78
N GLY A 103 17.11 3.49 2.80
CA GLY A 103 17.28 3.92 4.18
C GLY A 103 15.97 4.03 4.97
N ASP A 104 14.81 3.94 4.33
CA ASP A 104 13.53 3.92 5.04
C ASP A 104 13.38 2.62 5.84
N GLU A 105 12.95 2.75 7.07
CA GLU A 105 12.74 1.63 7.98
C GLU A 105 11.34 1.71 8.57
N LEU A 106 10.53 0.68 8.34
CA LEU A 106 9.25 0.54 9.01
C LEU A 106 9.48 -0.09 10.38
N LYS A 107 9.45 0.75 11.41
CA LYS A 107 9.64 0.29 12.80
C LYS A 107 8.49 -0.59 13.24
N ARG A 108 8.74 -1.41 14.25
CA ARG A 108 7.70 -2.23 14.88
C ARG A 108 6.59 -1.34 15.42
N HIS A 109 5.37 -1.61 15.00
CA HIS A 109 4.19 -0.83 15.37
C HIS A 109 2.95 -1.73 15.43
N LYS A 110 1.85 -1.17 15.87
CA LYS A 110 0.53 -1.78 15.77
C LYS A 110 -0.33 -0.95 14.82
N ASP A 111 -1.08 -1.62 13.98
CA ASP A 111 -2.09 -0.96 13.16
C ASP A 111 -3.25 -0.47 14.04
N ARG A 112 -4.09 0.42 13.47
CA ARG A 112 -5.26 0.91 14.19
C ARG A 112 -6.19 -0.26 14.56
N PHE A 113 -6.98 -0.06 15.61
CA PHE A 113 -7.87 -1.07 16.16
C PHE A 113 -8.83 -1.70 15.13
N SER A 114 -9.30 -0.91 14.15
CA SER A 114 -10.19 -1.40 13.08
C SER A 114 -9.54 -2.37 12.10
N CYS A 115 -8.20 -2.51 12.11
CA CYS A 115 -7.45 -3.43 11.25
C CYS A 115 -7.15 -4.73 12.02
N GLU A 116 -8.17 -5.55 12.22
CA GLU A 116 -8.00 -6.83 12.92
C GLU A 116 -7.15 -7.82 12.13
N ILE A 117 -7.29 -7.83 10.81
CA ILE A 117 -6.47 -8.60 9.88
C ILE A 117 -5.81 -7.63 8.93
N SER A 118 -4.50 -7.63 8.91
CA SER A 118 -3.69 -6.80 8.02
C SER A 118 -2.86 -7.66 7.10
N THR A 119 -2.60 -7.17 5.90
CA THR A 119 -1.66 -7.79 4.97
C THR A 119 -0.74 -6.75 4.37
N THR A 120 0.47 -7.15 4.09
CA THR A 120 1.44 -6.36 3.34
C THR A 120 1.75 -7.07 2.03
N MET A 121 1.69 -6.35 0.94
CA MET A 121 2.01 -6.86 -0.38
C MET A 121 3.13 -6.03 -1.00
N ASN A 122 4.21 -6.70 -1.36
CA ASN A 122 5.29 -6.09 -2.12
C ASN A 122 4.98 -6.21 -3.62
N LEU A 123 4.73 -5.09 -4.29
CA LEU A 123 4.40 -5.07 -5.72
C LEU A 123 5.63 -5.07 -6.60
N VAL A 124 6.69 -4.39 -6.18
CA VAL A 124 7.95 -4.33 -6.89
C VAL A 124 9.09 -4.06 -5.92
N HIS A 125 10.23 -4.66 -6.20
CA HIS A 125 11.47 -4.39 -5.48
C HIS A 125 12.55 -4.00 -6.49
N ILE A 126 13.06 -2.78 -6.36
CA ILE A 126 14.10 -2.24 -7.23
C ILE A 126 15.41 -2.28 -6.47
N HIS A 127 16.36 -3.06 -6.96
CA HIS A 127 17.74 -3.04 -6.47
C HIS A 127 18.51 -1.98 -7.26
N TYR A 128 18.98 -0.95 -6.55
CA TYR A 128 19.95 -0.04 -7.14
C TYR A 128 21.34 -0.67 -6.98
N LEU A 129 21.95 -0.90 -8.09
CA LEU A 129 23.36 -1.33 -8.13
C LEU A 129 24.27 -0.13 -7.84
#